data_551bf10dc430a55cb7f28c541cf69f4f
#
_entry.id   551bf10dc430a55cb7f28c541cf69f4f
#
_cell.length_a   1.000
_cell.length_b   1.000
_cell.length_c   1.000
_cell.angle_alpha   90.00
_cell.angle_beta   90.00
_cell.angle_gamma   90.00
#
_symmetry.space_group_name_H-M   'P 1'
#
loop_
_entity.id
_entity.type
_entity.pdbx_description
1 polymer ?
#
loop_
_entity_poly.entity_id
_entity_poly.type
_entity_poly.pdbx_seq_one_letter_code
_entity_poly.pdbx_strand_id
1 'polypeptide(L)'
;AEKGYKAAAAYNQGEVVEEVGGGICQISSTLYNAVFRSGLTTTYRRSHTFAPNYVTPGTDATVSWPGPDFKFVNDSKHAIGIRAWYSNQTATVQIYGIPVLPSGVKWELESEKIKDLPVPAVQVITPQQGKESNGSAGSEWQAYKIITKDGKTEKVKDHYVSYKGHTPKKYSANAVESSSAAESTAASSAASTESKASETKAQESKTQSATKASENPVVSNDGPVGNNSVPTTEADVISGGPGT
;
A
#
# COMPACT_ATOMS: atom_id res chain seq x y z
N ALA A 1 13.34 -8.53 -6.59
CA ALA A 1 13.55 -9.66 -7.53
C ALA A 1 14.39 -10.77 -6.91
N GLU A 2 15.52 -10.49 -6.26
CA GLU A 2 16.45 -11.51 -5.71
C GLU A 2 15.80 -12.45 -4.66
N LYS A 3 14.80 -11.96 -3.92
CA LYS A 3 14.04 -12.75 -2.94
C LYS A 3 12.75 -13.37 -3.48
N GLY A 4 12.58 -13.42 -4.81
CA GLY A 4 11.41 -14.02 -5.45
C GLY A 4 10.18 -13.12 -5.56
N TYR A 5 10.21 -11.88 -5.09
CA TYR A 5 9.10 -10.94 -5.27
C TYR A 5 8.96 -10.55 -6.75
N LYS A 6 7.71 -10.56 -7.22
CA LYS A 6 7.34 -10.17 -8.59
C LYS A 6 6.94 -8.70 -8.62
N ALA A 7 7.06 -8.09 -9.78
CA ALA A 7 6.47 -6.78 -10.04
C ALA A 7 4.95 -6.89 -10.07
N ALA A 8 4.29 -5.97 -9.43
CA ALA A 8 2.85 -5.82 -9.42
C ALA A 8 2.49 -4.37 -9.12
N ALA A 9 1.23 -4.01 -9.32
CA ALA A 9 0.76 -2.68 -9.05
C ALA A 9 0.93 -2.30 -7.57
N ALA A 10 1.51 -1.15 -7.33
CA ALA A 10 1.70 -0.53 -6.03
C ALA A 10 1.31 0.95 -6.11
N TYR A 11 0.94 1.54 -4.98
CA TYR A 11 0.69 2.97 -4.88
C TYR A 11 1.96 3.67 -4.39
N ASN A 12 2.52 4.52 -5.23
CA ASN A 12 3.65 5.36 -4.87
C ASN A 12 3.27 6.83 -5.04
N GLN A 13 3.27 7.59 -3.94
CA GLN A 13 2.94 9.03 -3.92
C GLN A 13 1.58 9.40 -4.58
N GLY A 14 0.62 8.47 -4.55
CA GLY A 14 -0.73 8.69 -5.11
C GLY A 14 -0.89 8.27 -6.57
N GLU A 15 0.13 7.66 -7.16
CA GLU A 15 0.09 7.07 -8.51
C GLU A 15 0.21 5.55 -8.43
N VAL A 16 -0.50 4.86 -9.32
CA VAL A 16 -0.34 3.42 -9.50
C VAL A 16 0.91 3.19 -10.34
N VAL A 17 1.89 2.54 -9.76
CA VAL A 17 3.13 2.17 -10.42
C VAL A 17 3.33 0.67 -10.32
N GLU A 18 4.10 0.11 -11.25
CA GLU A 18 4.49 -1.29 -11.18
C GLU A 18 5.81 -1.42 -10.41
N GLU A 19 5.77 -2.02 -9.23
CA GLU A 19 6.94 -2.19 -8.36
C GLU A 19 7.11 -3.63 -7.92
N VAL A 20 8.36 -4.03 -7.63
CA VAL A 20 8.67 -5.34 -7.07
C VAL A 20 8.14 -5.41 -5.64
N GLY A 21 7.20 -6.33 -5.38
CA GLY A 21 6.55 -6.48 -4.08
C GLY A 21 5.18 -5.82 -3.98
N GLY A 22 4.57 -5.39 -5.09
CA GLY A 22 3.17 -4.97 -5.10
C GLY A 22 2.26 -6.04 -4.49
N GLY A 23 1.29 -5.63 -3.64
CA GLY A 23 0.39 -6.53 -2.91
C GLY A 23 0.89 -7.05 -1.56
N ILE A 24 2.15 -6.85 -1.21
CA ILE A 24 2.73 -7.28 0.08
C ILE A 24 1.96 -6.71 1.28
N CYS A 25 1.57 -5.44 1.23
CA CYS A 25 0.86 -4.77 2.30
C CYS A 25 -0.58 -5.31 2.50
N GLN A 26 -1.22 -5.83 1.46
CA GLN A 26 -2.48 -6.53 1.60
C GLN A 26 -2.31 -7.81 2.43
N ILE A 27 -1.25 -8.58 2.16
CA ILE A 27 -0.95 -9.81 2.92
C ILE A 27 -0.59 -9.47 4.37
N SER A 28 0.24 -8.45 4.62
CA SER A 28 0.60 -8.06 6.00
C SER A 28 -0.60 -7.52 6.78
N SER A 29 -1.51 -6.78 6.15
CA SER A 29 -2.74 -6.31 6.77
C SER A 29 -3.69 -7.46 7.09
N THR A 30 -3.82 -8.44 6.20
CA THR A 30 -4.62 -9.65 6.43
C THR A 30 -4.03 -10.48 7.58
N LEU A 31 -2.71 -10.66 7.61
CA LEU A 31 -2.01 -11.33 8.70
C LEU A 31 -2.20 -10.59 10.03
N TYR A 32 -2.10 -9.26 10.04
CA TYR A 32 -2.35 -8.45 11.25
C TYR A 32 -3.74 -8.71 11.82
N ASN A 33 -4.78 -8.73 10.99
CA ASN A 33 -6.14 -9.02 11.43
C ASN A 33 -6.28 -10.46 11.97
N ALA A 34 -5.63 -11.45 11.35
CA ALA A 34 -5.61 -12.82 11.84
C ALA A 34 -4.91 -12.94 13.19
N VAL A 35 -3.75 -12.30 13.37
CA VAL A 35 -2.99 -12.22 14.62
C VAL A 35 -3.84 -11.59 15.73
N PHE A 36 -4.50 -10.46 15.43
CA PHE A 36 -5.36 -9.76 16.37
C PHE A 36 -6.52 -10.64 16.85
N ARG A 37 -7.23 -11.28 15.90
CA ARG A 37 -8.36 -12.18 16.21
C ARG A 37 -7.94 -13.41 17.00
N SER A 38 -6.71 -13.89 16.83
CA SER A 38 -6.19 -15.03 17.61
C SER A 38 -5.76 -14.66 19.04
N GLY A 39 -5.76 -13.38 19.41
CA GLY A 39 -5.34 -12.92 20.73
C GLY A 39 -3.82 -12.88 20.91
N LEU A 40 -3.02 -13.07 19.84
CA LEU A 40 -1.56 -12.98 19.89
C LEU A 40 -1.11 -11.53 19.99
N THR A 41 0.01 -11.28 20.67
CA THR A 41 0.51 -9.93 20.92
C THR A 41 1.21 -9.32 19.72
N THR A 42 0.64 -8.27 19.15
CA THR A 42 1.32 -7.42 18.15
C THR A 42 2.36 -6.56 18.85
N THR A 43 3.63 -6.67 18.45
CA THR A 43 4.76 -5.92 19.04
C THR A 43 5.20 -4.74 18.18
N TYR A 44 4.92 -4.76 16.89
CA TYR A 44 5.17 -3.62 16.00
C TYR A 44 4.21 -3.65 14.82
N ARG A 45 3.57 -2.50 14.58
CA ARG A 45 2.67 -2.27 13.44
C ARG A 45 2.65 -0.79 13.10
N ARG A 46 2.59 -0.46 11.82
CA ARG A 46 2.33 0.90 11.33
C ARG A 46 1.19 0.89 10.31
N SER A 47 0.37 1.94 10.33
CA SER A 47 -0.59 2.21 9.27
C SER A 47 0.09 2.78 8.05
N HIS A 48 -0.56 2.70 6.90
CA HIS A 48 -0.15 3.40 5.69
C HIS A 48 -0.22 4.92 5.86
N THR A 49 0.48 5.63 5.00
CA THR A 49 0.40 7.11 4.91
C THR A 49 -0.93 7.56 4.31
N PHE A 50 -1.45 6.80 3.34
CA PHE A 50 -2.73 7.00 2.67
C PHE A 50 -3.66 5.83 2.98
N ALA A 51 -4.98 6.10 3.07
CA ALA A 51 -5.93 5.05 3.38
C ALA A 51 -5.93 3.96 2.30
N PRO A 52 -5.64 2.68 2.65
CA PRO A 52 -5.72 1.58 1.70
C PRO A 52 -7.19 1.27 1.35
N ASN A 53 -7.42 0.68 0.17
CA ASN A 53 -8.74 0.32 -0.31
C ASN A 53 -9.08 -1.17 -0.19
N TYR A 54 -8.14 -2.01 0.21
CA TYR A 54 -8.29 -3.46 0.33
C TYR A 54 -8.59 -3.94 1.77
N VAL A 55 -8.64 -3.03 2.72
CA VAL A 55 -8.98 -3.28 4.12
C VAL A 55 -9.65 -2.04 4.69
N THR A 56 -10.46 -2.18 5.73
CA THR A 56 -11.03 -1.03 6.43
C THR A 56 -9.90 -0.15 6.99
N PRO A 57 -9.86 1.15 6.66
CA PRO A 57 -8.83 2.04 7.19
C PRO A 57 -8.79 1.99 8.72
N GLY A 58 -7.59 1.96 9.29
CA GLY A 58 -7.37 1.73 10.73
C GLY A 58 -7.08 0.28 11.10
N THR A 59 -7.38 -0.68 10.22
CA THR A 59 -7.10 -2.11 10.45
C THR A 59 -5.98 -2.65 9.55
N ASP A 60 -5.21 -1.78 8.94
CA ASP A 60 -4.11 -2.07 8.03
C ASP A 60 -2.76 -2.21 8.75
N ALA A 61 -1.81 -2.86 8.11
CA ALA A 61 -0.41 -2.95 8.53
C ALA A 61 0.51 -2.81 7.31
N THR A 62 1.21 -1.68 7.21
CA THR A 62 2.13 -1.43 6.10
C THR A 62 3.49 -2.06 6.35
N VAL A 63 4.10 -2.58 5.30
CA VAL A 63 5.47 -3.10 5.30
C VAL A 63 6.22 -2.62 4.06
N SER A 64 7.51 -2.32 4.23
CA SER A 64 8.39 -1.97 3.13
C SER A 64 9.84 -2.33 3.45
N TRP A 65 10.74 -2.25 2.49
CA TRP A 65 12.17 -2.45 2.71
C TRP A 65 12.90 -1.09 2.69
N PRO A 66 13.71 -0.74 3.71
CA PRO A 66 14.13 -1.48 4.91
C PRO A 66 13.15 -1.43 6.10
N GLY A 67 12.03 -0.79 5.99
CA GLY A 67 10.99 -0.64 6.98
C GLY A 67 9.92 0.33 6.50
N PRO A 68 8.72 0.36 7.11
CA PRO A 68 8.26 -0.34 8.31
C PRO A 68 8.08 -1.85 8.15
N ASP A 69 7.82 -2.55 9.27
CA ASP A 69 7.61 -3.99 9.35
C ASP A 69 6.31 -4.29 10.13
N PHE A 70 5.87 -5.55 10.09
CA PHE A 70 4.82 -6.06 10.98
C PHE A 70 5.41 -7.18 11.83
N LYS A 71 5.32 -7.04 13.17
CA LYS A 71 5.89 -7.99 14.13
C LYS A 71 4.87 -8.36 15.20
N PHE A 72 4.84 -9.64 15.53
CA PHE A 72 4.04 -10.18 16.61
C PHE A 72 4.78 -11.29 17.34
N VAL A 73 4.32 -11.65 18.52
CA VAL A 73 4.87 -12.72 19.34
C VAL A 73 3.82 -13.83 19.47
N ASN A 74 4.27 -15.06 19.29
CA ASN A 74 3.52 -16.22 19.75
C ASN A 74 3.75 -16.36 21.27
N ASP A 75 2.92 -15.73 22.05
CA ASP A 75 2.89 -15.80 23.52
C ASP A 75 2.03 -16.96 24.04
N SER A 76 1.52 -17.80 23.15
CA SER A 76 0.96 -19.09 23.52
C SER A 76 2.06 -20.05 24.02
N LYS A 77 1.68 -21.08 24.77
CA LYS A 77 2.61 -22.13 25.22
C LYS A 77 2.88 -23.20 24.14
N HIS A 78 2.33 -23.04 22.96
CA HIS A 78 2.32 -24.06 21.90
C HIS A 78 2.74 -23.46 20.55
N ALA A 79 3.18 -24.31 19.65
CA ALA A 79 3.44 -23.88 18.26
C ALA A 79 2.15 -23.43 17.57
N ILE A 80 2.28 -22.44 16.70
CA ILE A 80 1.22 -22.00 15.79
C ILE A 80 1.62 -22.31 14.35
N GLY A 81 0.63 -22.62 13.50
CA GLY A 81 0.77 -22.72 12.07
C GLY A 81 0.11 -21.52 11.38
N ILE A 82 0.70 -21.02 10.32
CA ILE A 82 0.14 -19.96 9.50
C ILE A 82 -0.04 -20.49 8.09
N ARG A 83 -1.24 -20.36 7.54
CA ARG A 83 -1.56 -20.65 6.14
C ARG A 83 -2.05 -19.38 5.47
N ALA A 84 -1.48 -19.03 4.34
CA ALA A 84 -1.91 -17.89 3.54
C ALA A 84 -2.08 -18.31 2.07
N TRP A 85 -3.12 -17.78 1.42
CA TRP A 85 -3.34 -17.98 -0.01
C TRP A 85 -4.07 -16.78 -0.61
N TYR A 86 -4.02 -16.71 -1.92
CA TYR A 86 -4.71 -15.70 -2.69
C TYR A 86 -5.53 -16.37 -3.78
N SER A 87 -6.81 -16.07 -3.84
CA SER A 87 -7.72 -16.54 -4.89
C SER A 87 -8.87 -15.55 -5.08
N ASN A 88 -9.37 -15.43 -6.30
CA ASN A 88 -10.51 -14.58 -6.62
C ASN A 88 -10.36 -13.14 -6.06
N GLN A 89 -9.18 -12.54 -6.22
CA GLN A 89 -8.84 -11.19 -5.72
C GLN A 89 -8.95 -11.03 -4.19
N THR A 90 -8.98 -12.14 -3.45
CA THR A 90 -9.06 -12.17 -2.00
C THR A 90 -7.79 -12.78 -1.41
N ALA A 91 -7.17 -12.08 -0.47
CA ALA A 91 -6.08 -12.58 0.35
C ALA A 91 -6.67 -13.18 1.64
N THR A 92 -6.32 -14.42 1.94
CA THR A 92 -6.79 -15.11 3.14
C THR A 92 -5.59 -15.56 3.98
N VAL A 93 -5.68 -15.35 5.28
CA VAL A 93 -4.69 -15.84 6.26
C VAL A 93 -5.44 -16.56 7.39
N GLN A 94 -4.97 -17.76 7.72
CA GLN A 94 -5.47 -18.56 8.85
C GLN A 94 -4.33 -18.85 9.82
N ILE A 95 -4.63 -18.75 11.12
CA ILE A 95 -3.74 -19.14 12.19
C ILE A 95 -4.32 -20.38 12.87
N TYR A 96 -3.52 -21.42 12.95
CA TYR A 96 -3.85 -22.70 13.58
C TYR A 96 -3.06 -22.86 14.88
N GLY A 97 -3.69 -23.34 15.92
CA GLY A 97 -3.05 -23.59 17.20
C GLY A 97 -4.03 -23.80 18.33
N ILE A 98 -3.50 -23.94 19.52
CA ILE A 98 -4.31 -23.93 20.73
C ILE A 98 -4.72 -22.48 21.01
N PRO A 99 -6.03 -22.18 21.16
CA PRO A 99 -6.49 -20.81 21.36
C PRO A 99 -5.82 -20.13 22.57
N VAL A 100 -5.38 -18.90 22.39
CA VAL A 100 -4.87 -18.03 23.47
C VAL A 100 -6.04 -17.42 24.24
N LEU A 101 -7.11 -17.07 23.51
CA LEU A 101 -8.31 -16.51 24.12
C LEU A 101 -9.08 -17.58 24.92
N PRO A 102 -9.68 -17.21 26.05
CA PRO A 102 -10.53 -18.11 26.80
C PRO A 102 -11.70 -18.67 25.96
N SER A 103 -12.19 -19.85 26.32
CA SER A 103 -13.35 -20.45 25.65
C SER A 103 -14.55 -19.50 25.64
N GLY A 104 -15.20 -19.37 24.46
CA GLY A 104 -16.34 -18.47 24.27
C GLY A 104 -15.97 -17.00 24.05
N VAL A 105 -14.69 -16.63 24.15
CA VAL A 105 -14.22 -15.26 23.87
C VAL A 105 -13.77 -15.15 22.43
N LYS A 106 -14.23 -14.10 21.73
CA LYS A 106 -13.81 -13.74 20.38
C LYS A 106 -13.36 -12.27 20.36
N TRP A 107 -12.31 -11.99 19.61
CA TRP A 107 -11.85 -10.64 19.34
C TRP A 107 -12.04 -10.32 17.87
N GLU A 108 -12.50 -9.10 17.61
CA GLU A 108 -12.56 -8.53 16.27
C GLU A 108 -11.96 -7.13 16.30
N LEU A 109 -11.36 -6.73 15.16
CA LEU A 109 -10.84 -5.39 14.98
C LEU A 109 -11.80 -4.63 14.07
N GLU A 110 -12.38 -3.56 14.60
CA GLU A 110 -13.24 -2.63 13.85
C GLU A 110 -12.62 -1.25 13.83
N SER A 111 -13.06 -0.42 12.89
CA SER A 111 -12.61 0.97 12.81
C SER A 111 -13.74 1.87 12.33
N GLU A 112 -13.81 3.07 12.89
CA GLU A 112 -14.79 4.09 12.55
C GLU A 112 -14.08 5.37 12.12
N LYS A 113 -14.57 5.98 11.02
CA LYS A 113 -14.09 7.28 10.59
C LYS A 113 -14.53 8.35 11.58
N ILE A 114 -13.57 9.13 12.08
CA ILE A 114 -13.82 10.27 12.96
C ILE A 114 -14.19 11.50 12.13
N LYS A 115 -13.36 11.80 11.11
CA LYS A 115 -13.56 12.97 10.24
C LYS A 115 -12.73 12.84 8.97
N ASP A 116 -13.10 13.65 7.99
CA ASP A 116 -12.28 13.92 6.83
C ASP A 116 -11.29 15.06 7.13
N LEU A 117 -10.09 14.97 6.58
CA LEU A 117 -9.09 16.03 6.60
C LEU A 117 -9.15 16.83 5.30
N PRO A 118 -8.78 18.12 5.31
CA PRO A 118 -8.78 18.92 4.10
C PRO A 118 -7.96 18.28 2.98
N VAL A 119 -8.40 18.50 1.74
CA VAL A 119 -7.57 18.18 0.57
C VAL A 119 -6.31 19.03 0.63
N PRO A 120 -5.11 18.47 0.40
CA PRO A 120 -3.87 19.23 0.37
C PRO A 120 -3.89 20.36 -0.68
N ALA A 121 -3.06 21.37 -0.50
CA ALA A 121 -2.93 22.45 -1.46
C ALA A 121 -2.51 21.92 -2.84
N VAL A 122 -3.05 22.54 -3.91
CA VAL A 122 -2.74 22.16 -5.30
C VAL A 122 -1.25 22.33 -5.58
N GLN A 123 -0.64 21.31 -6.15
CA GLN A 123 0.71 21.36 -6.67
C GLN A 123 0.66 21.69 -8.17
N VAL A 124 1.34 22.77 -8.56
CA VAL A 124 1.51 23.11 -9.97
C VAL A 124 2.66 22.26 -10.52
N ILE A 125 2.40 21.57 -11.62
CA ILE A 125 3.36 20.68 -12.31
C ILE A 125 3.47 21.03 -13.78
N THR A 126 4.49 20.47 -14.43
CA THR A 126 4.63 20.45 -15.89
C THR A 126 4.29 19.06 -16.45
N PRO A 127 3.96 18.89 -17.74
CA PRO A 127 3.70 17.59 -18.36
C PRO A 127 4.85 16.58 -18.18
N GLN A 128 6.11 17.05 -18.07
CA GLN A 128 7.28 16.22 -17.82
C GLN A 128 7.37 15.69 -16.39
N GLN A 129 6.72 16.37 -15.43
CA GLN A 129 6.70 16.00 -14.01
C GLN A 129 5.57 15.02 -13.66
N GLY A 130 4.65 14.77 -14.58
CA GLY A 130 3.56 13.81 -14.37
C GLY A 130 2.22 14.27 -14.94
N LYS A 131 1.16 13.55 -14.61
CA LYS A 131 -0.20 13.84 -15.06
C LYS A 131 -0.96 14.67 -14.03
N GLU A 132 -1.97 15.41 -14.49
CA GLU A 132 -2.92 16.08 -13.59
C GLU A 132 -3.70 15.06 -12.75
N SER A 133 -4.01 15.44 -11.52
CA SER A 133 -4.89 14.68 -10.61
C SER A 133 -5.75 15.62 -9.77
N ASN A 134 -6.93 15.15 -9.38
CA ASN A 134 -7.82 15.93 -8.53
C ASN A 134 -7.48 15.84 -7.04
N GLY A 135 -6.54 14.94 -6.68
CA GLY A 135 -6.24 14.66 -5.29
C GLY A 135 -7.42 14.02 -4.54
N SER A 136 -7.29 13.93 -3.22
CA SER A 136 -8.35 13.47 -2.33
C SER A 136 -8.17 14.03 -0.93
N ALA A 137 -9.25 14.06 -0.14
CA ALA A 137 -9.20 14.37 1.28
C ALA A 137 -8.45 13.27 2.05
N GLY A 138 -7.78 13.63 3.12
CA GLY A 138 -7.31 12.69 4.13
C GLY A 138 -8.44 12.30 5.08
N SER A 139 -8.14 11.43 6.06
CA SER A 139 -9.15 10.99 7.02
C SER A 139 -8.53 10.54 8.34
N GLU A 140 -9.28 10.66 9.42
CA GLU A 140 -8.92 10.17 10.74
C GLU A 140 -9.86 9.07 11.19
N TRP A 141 -9.32 8.04 11.82
CA TRP A 141 -10.03 6.83 12.21
C TRP A 141 -9.67 6.41 13.63
N GLN A 142 -10.65 5.91 14.35
CA GLN A 142 -10.49 5.24 15.64
C GLN A 142 -10.73 3.75 15.46
N ALA A 143 -9.71 2.95 15.72
CA ALA A 143 -9.85 1.49 15.77
C ALA A 143 -10.31 1.04 17.15
N TYR A 144 -11.06 -0.06 17.18
CA TYR A 144 -11.63 -0.66 18.37
C TYR A 144 -11.40 -2.16 18.38
N LYS A 145 -11.10 -2.66 19.55
CA LYS A 145 -11.18 -4.09 19.86
C LYS A 145 -12.60 -4.41 20.29
N ILE A 146 -13.26 -5.27 19.55
CA ILE A 146 -14.58 -5.81 19.86
C ILE A 146 -14.37 -7.15 20.57
N ILE A 147 -14.81 -7.25 21.81
CA ILE A 147 -14.70 -8.45 22.64
C ILE A 147 -16.10 -9.03 22.78
N THR A 148 -16.33 -10.20 22.21
CA THR A 148 -17.58 -10.94 22.42
C THR A 148 -17.33 -12.08 23.39
N LYS A 149 -18.13 -12.15 24.46
CA LYS A 149 -18.10 -13.21 25.46
C LYS A 149 -19.54 -13.53 25.91
N ASP A 150 -19.93 -14.81 25.87
CA ASP A 150 -21.24 -15.28 26.30
C ASP A 150 -22.41 -14.48 25.69
N GLY A 151 -22.31 -14.14 24.40
CA GLY A 151 -23.31 -13.35 23.67
C GLY A 151 -23.34 -11.85 24.01
N LYS A 152 -22.47 -11.37 24.90
CA LYS A 152 -22.29 -9.95 25.20
C LYS A 152 -21.08 -9.40 24.45
N THR A 153 -21.23 -8.17 23.94
CA THR A 153 -20.18 -7.49 23.19
C THR A 153 -19.73 -6.25 23.93
N GLU A 154 -18.43 -6.10 24.08
CA GLU A 154 -17.77 -4.92 24.62
C GLU A 154 -16.91 -4.28 23.51
N LYS A 155 -16.98 -2.95 23.37
CA LYS A 155 -16.20 -2.17 22.42
C LYS A 155 -15.18 -1.32 23.16
N VAL A 156 -13.89 -1.64 22.97
CA VAL A 156 -12.78 -0.99 23.65
C VAL A 156 -11.94 -0.22 22.63
N LYS A 157 -11.62 1.06 22.90
CA LYS A 157 -10.69 1.79 22.04
C LYS A 157 -9.33 1.11 22.00
N ASP A 158 -8.82 0.91 20.77
CA ASP A 158 -7.52 0.28 20.56
C ASP A 158 -6.49 1.35 20.14
N HIS A 159 -6.53 1.81 18.90
CA HIS A 159 -5.58 2.80 18.42
C HIS A 159 -6.26 3.81 17.47
N TYR A 160 -5.57 4.92 17.26
CA TYR A 160 -5.98 5.99 16.36
C TYR A 160 -5.06 6.02 15.15
N VAL A 161 -5.61 6.35 13.97
CA VAL A 161 -4.87 6.48 12.72
C VAL A 161 -5.29 7.74 11.98
N SER A 162 -4.31 8.42 11.39
CA SER A 162 -4.52 9.55 10.49
C SER A 162 -3.89 9.26 9.13
N TYR A 163 -4.68 9.33 8.08
CA TYR A 163 -4.26 9.16 6.69
C TYR A 163 -4.21 10.51 5.99
N LYS A 164 -3.14 10.74 5.24
CA LYS A 164 -3.00 11.94 4.40
C LYS A 164 -3.93 11.87 3.20
N GLY A 165 -4.39 13.04 2.74
CA GLY A 165 -5.01 13.17 1.43
C GLY A 165 -3.98 13.21 0.31
N HIS A 166 -4.38 12.82 -0.90
CA HIS A 166 -3.54 12.95 -2.09
C HIS A 166 -3.52 14.41 -2.56
N THR A 167 -2.35 14.90 -2.91
CA THR A 167 -2.17 16.26 -3.40
C THR A 167 -2.73 16.41 -4.82
N PRO A 168 -3.66 17.35 -5.07
CA PRO A 168 -4.08 17.68 -6.43
C PRO A 168 -2.90 18.20 -7.25
N LYS A 169 -2.76 17.73 -8.48
CA LYS A 169 -1.73 18.17 -9.43
C LYS A 169 -2.39 18.86 -10.62
N LYS A 170 -1.98 20.07 -10.97
CA LYS A 170 -2.50 20.84 -12.10
C LYS A 170 -1.36 21.40 -12.94
N TYR A 171 -1.54 21.43 -14.25
CA TYR A 171 -0.55 22.05 -15.11
C TYR A 171 -0.49 23.57 -14.91
N SER A 172 0.68 24.16 -15.07
CA SER A 172 0.82 25.60 -15.14
C SER A 172 0.06 26.14 -16.38
N ALA A 173 -0.67 27.25 -16.24
CA ALA A 173 -1.38 27.88 -17.35
C ALA A 173 -0.45 28.15 -18.55
N ASN A 174 0.82 28.52 -18.31
CA ASN A 174 1.81 28.77 -19.35
C ASN A 174 2.32 27.49 -20.04
N ALA A 175 2.15 26.30 -19.43
CA ALA A 175 2.59 25.04 -20.04
C ALA A 175 1.57 24.50 -21.06
N VAL A 176 0.30 24.89 -20.93
CA VAL A 176 -0.78 24.49 -21.86
C VAL A 176 -0.64 25.24 -23.20
N GLU A 177 -0.26 26.52 -23.16
CA GLU A 177 -0.06 27.31 -24.37
C GLU A 177 1.13 26.81 -25.21
N SER A 178 2.21 26.33 -24.59
CA SER A 178 3.37 25.81 -25.32
C SER A 178 3.12 24.46 -26.00
N SER A 179 2.21 23.62 -25.45
CA SER A 179 1.89 22.33 -26.09
C SER A 179 0.94 22.49 -27.28
N SER A 180 0.02 23.46 -27.26
CA SER A 180 -0.88 23.76 -28.39
C SER A 180 -0.15 24.40 -29.54
N ALA A 181 0.92 25.18 -29.28
CA ALA A 181 1.76 25.78 -30.32
C ALA A 181 2.68 24.76 -31.01
N ALA A 182 3.11 23.69 -30.30
CA ALA A 182 3.95 22.64 -30.89
C ALA A 182 3.15 21.68 -31.81
N GLU A 183 1.87 21.50 -31.58
CA GLU A 183 1.02 20.64 -32.41
C GLU A 183 0.57 21.31 -33.71
N SER A 184 0.53 22.64 -33.74
CA SER A 184 0.18 23.38 -34.96
C SER A 184 1.36 23.61 -35.93
N THR A 185 2.61 23.41 -35.51
CA THR A 185 3.81 23.54 -36.36
C THR A 185 4.29 22.21 -36.94
N ALA A 186 3.79 21.06 -36.49
CA ALA A 186 4.18 19.74 -37.02
C ALA A 186 3.42 19.32 -38.29
N ALA A 187 2.41 20.08 -38.72
CA ALA A 187 1.57 19.72 -39.88
C ALA A 187 1.99 20.39 -41.21
N SER A 188 3.11 21.13 -41.27
CA SER A 188 3.48 21.91 -42.45
C SER A 188 4.93 21.73 -42.96
N SER A 189 5.59 20.58 -42.74
CA SER A 189 6.85 20.31 -43.44
C SER A 189 7.13 18.83 -43.65
N ALA A 190 6.37 18.23 -44.55
CA ALA A 190 6.71 16.94 -45.16
C ALA A 190 6.80 17.09 -46.66
N ALA A 191 7.92 17.61 -47.17
CA ALA A 191 8.35 17.38 -48.56
C ALA A 191 9.86 17.66 -48.72
N SER A 192 10.56 16.64 -49.27
CA SER A 192 11.91 16.64 -49.85
C SER A 192 13.11 16.87 -48.90
N THR A 193 14.09 16.01 -48.79
CA THR A 193 15.00 15.45 -49.80
C THR A 193 15.89 14.36 -49.19
N GLU A 194 16.13 13.29 -49.93
CA GLU A 194 17.12 12.24 -49.68
C GLU A 194 18.57 12.75 -49.71
N SER A 195 19.39 11.97 -49.00
CA SER A 195 20.78 11.64 -49.39
C SER A 195 21.90 12.04 -48.45
N LYS A 196 22.52 11.08 -47.87
CA LYS A 196 23.93 10.66 -47.86
C LYS A 196 24.49 10.29 -46.49
N ALA A 197 24.94 9.06 -46.48
CA ALA A 197 25.71 8.41 -45.42
C ALA A 197 27.09 9.07 -45.20
N SER A 198 27.60 9.01 -43.99
CA SER A 198 28.99 8.65 -43.72
C SER A 198 29.25 8.31 -42.25
N GLU A 199 29.96 7.20 -42.05
CA GLU A 199 30.48 6.65 -40.80
C GLU A 199 31.54 7.56 -40.16
N THR A 200 31.69 7.52 -38.85
CA THR A 200 32.99 7.31 -38.18
C THR A 200 32.89 7.13 -36.67
N LYS A 201 33.30 5.95 -36.20
CA LYS A 201 34.07 5.50 -35.00
C LYS A 201 34.15 6.35 -33.71
N ALA A 202 33.76 5.65 -32.66
CA ALA A 202 34.39 5.36 -31.35
C ALA A 202 35.44 6.29 -30.74
N GLN A 203 35.25 6.64 -29.48
CA GLN A 203 36.32 6.54 -28.48
C GLN A 203 35.79 6.54 -27.05
N GLU A 204 36.22 5.53 -26.28
CA GLU A 204 36.06 5.38 -24.81
C GLU A 204 36.81 6.52 -24.08
N SER A 205 36.27 6.94 -22.93
CA SER A 205 37.10 7.37 -21.81
C SER A 205 36.39 7.15 -20.47
N LYS A 206 37.02 6.33 -19.64
CA LYS A 206 36.76 6.13 -18.20
C LYS A 206 37.14 7.41 -17.45
N THR A 207 36.34 7.80 -16.48
CA THR A 207 36.87 8.31 -15.20
C THR A 207 35.88 8.12 -14.07
N GLN A 208 36.41 7.67 -12.95
CA GLN A 208 35.77 7.33 -11.68
C GLN A 208 35.40 8.58 -10.86
N SER A 209 34.50 8.31 -9.95
CA SER A 209 34.46 8.82 -8.57
C SER A 209 33.47 9.90 -8.22
N ALA A 210 32.55 9.63 -7.37
CA ALA A 210 32.35 10.10 -6.01
C ALA A 210 30.90 9.98 -5.55
N THR A 211 30.74 9.18 -4.55
CA THR A 211 29.65 8.97 -3.62
C THR A 211 28.91 10.25 -3.21
N LYS A 212 27.60 10.28 -3.42
CA LYS A 212 26.71 11.09 -2.58
C LYS A 212 25.46 10.28 -2.30
N ALA A 213 25.28 9.92 -1.04
CA ALA A 213 24.08 9.26 -0.54
C ALA A 213 22.85 10.11 -0.87
N SER A 214 21.98 9.61 -1.72
CA SER A 214 20.66 10.15 -1.93
C SER A 214 19.72 9.42 -0.98
N GLU A 215 19.10 10.15 -0.09
CA GLU A 215 17.98 9.67 0.72
C GLU A 215 16.87 9.18 -0.20
N ASN A 216 16.63 7.88 -0.19
CA ASN A 216 15.52 7.28 -0.93
C ASN A 216 14.20 7.71 -0.29
N PRO A 217 13.22 8.17 -1.06
CA PRO A 217 11.89 8.44 -0.56
C PRO A 217 11.25 7.14 -0.06
N VAL A 218 10.60 7.23 1.09
CA VAL A 218 9.82 6.15 1.70
C VAL A 218 8.70 5.77 0.74
N VAL A 219 8.80 4.62 0.13
CA VAL A 219 7.78 4.05 -0.76
C VAL A 219 6.63 3.54 0.10
N SER A 220 5.48 4.18 0.03
CA SER A 220 4.22 3.67 0.54
C SER A 220 3.66 2.67 -0.48
N ASN A 221 3.70 1.38 -0.15
CA ASN A 221 3.12 0.33 -0.97
C ASN A 221 1.61 0.23 -0.73
N ASP A 222 0.84 1.20 -1.22
CA ASP A 222 -0.62 1.15 -1.20
C ASP A 222 -1.09 0.44 -2.48
N GLY A 223 -1.80 -0.67 -2.34
CA GLY A 223 -2.17 -1.55 -3.45
C GLY A 223 -3.08 -0.92 -4.53
N PRO A 224 -3.28 -1.59 -5.67
CA PRO A 224 -3.91 -1.01 -6.84
C PRO A 224 -5.39 -0.69 -6.66
N VAL A 225 -5.83 0.45 -7.17
CA VAL A 225 -7.25 0.77 -7.36
C VAL A 225 -7.75 -0.01 -8.58
N GLY A 226 -8.36 -1.15 -8.33
CA GLY A 226 -9.15 -1.85 -9.35
C GLY A 226 -10.61 -1.53 -9.18
N ASN A 227 -11.35 -1.41 -10.28
CA ASN A 227 -12.76 -1.08 -10.39
C ASN A 227 -13.65 -1.67 -9.27
N ASN A 228 -14.32 -0.81 -8.54
CA ASN A 228 -15.61 -0.94 -7.81
C ASN A 228 -15.97 -2.20 -7.01
N SER A 229 -15.09 -3.14 -6.77
CA SER A 229 -15.27 -4.15 -5.73
C SER A 229 -14.06 -4.10 -4.81
N VAL A 230 -14.28 -3.68 -3.57
CA VAL A 230 -13.27 -3.77 -2.51
C VAL A 230 -12.87 -5.24 -2.39
N PRO A 231 -11.60 -5.63 -2.64
CA PRO A 231 -11.17 -7.00 -2.41
C PRO A 231 -11.39 -7.31 -0.93
N THR A 232 -12.21 -8.30 -0.64
CA THR A 232 -12.43 -8.75 0.74
C THR A 232 -11.14 -9.39 1.25
N THR A 233 -10.66 -8.96 2.41
CA THR A 233 -9.63 -9.65 3.15
C THR A 233 -10.32 -10.51 4.21
N GLU A 234 -10.14 -11.82 4.15
CA GLU A 234 -10.61 -12.75 5.19
C GLU A 234 -9.45 -13.10 6.11
N ALA A 235 -9.70 -13.07 7.42
CA ALA A 235 -8.77 -13.53 8.42
C ALA A 235 -9.50 -14.46 9.39
N ASP A 236 -9.20 -15.75 9.29
CA ASP A 236 -9.84 -16.80 10.09
C ASP A 236 -8.89 -17.33 11.15
N VAL A 237 -9.44 -17.64 12.31
CA VAL A 237 -8.78 -18.38 13.38
C VAL A 237 -9.50 -19.72 13.52
N ILE A 238 -8.81 -20.80 13.18
CA ILE A 238 -9.32 -22.16 13.36
C ILE A 238 -8.63 -22.77 14.58
N SER A 239 -9.43 -23.09 15.62
CA SER A 239 -8.97 -23.87 16.75
C SER A 239 -9.03 -25.37 16.39
N GLY A 240 -7.89 -25.96 16.12
CA GLY A 240 -7.75 -27.42 16.00
C GLY A 240 -7.31 -28.00 17.33
N GLY A 241 -8.22 -28.67 18.05
CA GLY A 241 -7.82 -29.53 19.16
C GLY A 241 -7.14 -30.80 18.62
N PRO A 242 -6.19 -31.42 19.38
CA PRO A 242 -5.68 -32.72 18.99
C PRO A 242 -6.85 -33.72 19.02
N GLY A 243 -7.17 -34.32 17.89
CA GLY A 243 -8.04 -35.49 17.84
C GLY A 243 -7.39 -36.59 18.68
N THR A 244 -8.18 -37.12 19.60
CA THR A 244 -7.83 -38.32 20.38
C THR A 244 -7.68 -39.52 19.47
#